data_9cc2773384b11fbc13feb91746f510ae
#
_entry.id   9cc2773384b11fbc13feb91746f510ae
#
_cell.length_a   1.000
_cell.length_b   1.000
_cell.length_c   1.000
_cell.angle_alpha   90.00
_cell.angle_beta   90.00
_cell.angle_gamma   90.00
#
_symmetry.space_group_name_H-M   'P 1'
#
loop_
_entity.id
_entity.type
_entity.pdbx_description
1 polymer ?
#
loop_
_entity_poly.entity_id
_entity_poly.type
_entity_poly.pdbx_seq_one_letter_code
_entity_poly.pdbx_strand_id
1 'polypeptide(L)'
;MEFRERLYQLRKGRGISQEELAHTVGVSRQAVQKWEAGAATPDLGNLSALADYFVVSLDYLVRGIEPEKPAAPSPQQAVIQNYYT
;
A
#
# COMPACT_ATOMS: atom_id res chain seq x y z
N MET A 1 1.24 -2.24 14.32
CA MET A 1 2.35 -1.85 13.43
C MET A 1 2.03 -0.51 12.80
N GLU A 2 2.94 0.43 12.88
CA GLU A 2 2.73 1.74 12.34
C GLU A 2 3.06 1.79 10.86
N PHE A 3 2.65 2.87 10.18
CA PHE A 3 2.88 3.00 8.76
C PHE A 3 4.35 2.80 8.39
N ARG A 4 5.27 3.39 9.14
CA ARG A 4 6.70 3.29 8.81
C ARG A 4 7.17 1.85 8.80
N GLU A 5 6.67 1.06 9.74
CA GLU A 5 7.06 -0.35 9.83
C GLU A 5 6.41 -1.15 8.72
N ARG A 6 5.17 -0.84 8.41
CA ARG A 6 4.45 -1.54 7.35
C ARG A 6 5.11 -1.29 6.01
N LEU A 7 5.50 -0.04 5.75
CA LEU A 7 6.19 0.30 4.52
C LEU A 7 7.51 -0.46 4.41
N TYR A 8 8.27 -0.50 5.50
CA TYR A 8 9.53 -1.22 5.53
C TYR A 8 9.30 -2.70 5.21
N GLN A 9 8.30 -3.32 5.84
CA GLN A 9 8.03 -4.74 5.62
C GLN A 9 7.60 -5.00 4.18
N LEU A 10 6.77 -4.15 3.63
CA LEU A 10 6.34 -4.32 2.24
C LEU A 10 7.53 -4.22 1.29
N ARG A 11 8.41 -3.24 1.53
CA ARG A 11 9.58 -3.07 0.68
C ARG A 11 10.51 -4.29 0.79
N LYS A 12 10.78 -4.72 2.02
CA LYS A 12 11.66 -5.88 2.21
C LYS A 12 11.05 -7.13 1.59
N GLY A 13 9.73 -7.25 1.67
CA GLY A 13 9.06 -8.40 1.07
C GLY A 13 9.21 -8.44 -0.43
N ARG A 14 9.39 -7.28 -1.09
CA ARG A 14 9.65 -7.25 -2.51
C ARG A 14 11.13 -7.36 -2.83
N GLY A 15 12.00 -7.32 -1.83
CA GLY A 15 13.43 -7.44 -2.03
C GLY A 15 14.04 -6.24 -2.73
N ILE A 16 13.47 -5.06 -2.57
CA ILE A 16 13.98 -3.85 -3.24
C ILE A 16 14.56 -2.90 -2.21
N SER A 17 15.48 -2.05 -2.68
CA SER A 17 16.13 -1.06 -1.84
C SER A 17 15.25 0.18 -1.71
N GLN A 18 15.61 1.04 -0.76
CA GLN A 18 14.94 2.34 -0.63
C GLN A 18 15.09 3.15 -1.91
N GLU A 19 16.26 3.06 -2.54
CA GLU A 19 16.49 3.80 -3.77
C GLU A 19 15.60 3.28 -4.91
N GLU A 20 15.46 1.97 -4.99
CA GLU A 20 14.58 1.39 -6.02
C GLU A 20 13.15 1.78 -5.80
N LEU A 21 12.69 1.76 -4.55
CA LEU A 21 11.33 2.17 -4.26
C LEU A 21 11.13 3.65 -4.60
N ALA A 22 12.10 4.49 -4.24
CA ALA A 22 12.03 5.92 -4.54
C ALA A 22 11.91 6.15 -6.03
N HIS A 23 12.73 5.45 -6.81
CA HIS A 23 12.68 5.58 -8.25
C HIS A 23 11.32 5.16 -8.81
N THR A 24 10.78 4.07 -8.27
CA THR A 24 9.50 3.54 -8.74
C THR A 24 8.35 4.51 -8.50
N VAL A 25 8.32 5.15 -7.34
CA VAL A 25 7.21 6.07 -7.03
C VAL A 25 7.53 7.51 -7.38
N GLY A 26 8.74 7.79 -7.89
CA GLY A 26 9.07 9.12 -8.38
C GLY A 26 9.43 10.12 -7.31
N VAL A 27 10.10 9.68 -6.24
CA VAL A 27 10.53 10.58 -5.17
C VAL A 27 12.02 10.36 -4.90
N SER A 28 12.59 11.17 -4.02
CA SER A 28 13.98 11.00 -3.66
C SER A 28 14.16 9.87 -2.67
N ARG A 29 15.37 9.32 -2.61
CA ARG A 29 15.67 8.29 -1.63
C ARG A 29 15.48 8.82 -0.22
N GLN A 30 15.84 10.09 0.00
CA GLN A 30 15.67 10.69 1.32
C GLN A 30 14.22 10.70 1.76
N ALA A 31 13.28 10.87 0.83
CA ALA A 31 11.87 10.83 1.17
C ALA A 31 11.50 9.45 1.72
N VAL A 32 11.93 8.39 1.03
CA VAL A 32 11.64 7.04 1.49
C VAL A 32 12.29 6.79 2.85
N GLN A 33 13.53 7.26 3.02
CA GLN A 33 14.20 7.12 4.31
C GLN A 33 13.42 7.76 5.44
N LYS A 34 12.90 8.97 5.21
CA LYS A 34 12.13 9.66 6.22
C LYS A 34 10.83 8.97 6.52
N TRP A 35 10.19 8.43 5.50
CA TRP A 35 8.94 7.69 5.70
C TRP A 35 9.17 6.46 6.57
N GLU A 36 10.24 5.73 6.29
CA GLU A 36 10.53 4.51 7.05
C GLU A 36 11.08 4.80 8.44
N ALA A 37 11.64 5.98 8.63
CA ALA A 37 12.11 6.39 9.95
C ALA A 37 11.00 7.02 10.80
N GLY A 38 9.86 7.29 10.21
CA GLY A 38 8.78 7.95 10.92
C GLY A 38 8.96 9.45 11.03
N ALA A 39 9.91 10.02 10.27
CA ALA A 39 10.19 11.46 10.34
C ALA A 39 9.28 12.26 9.43
N ALA A 40 8.63 11.62 8.47
CA ALA A 40 7.71 12.28 7.56
C ALA A 40 6.71 11.27 7.06
N THR A 41 5.58 11.77 6.56
CA THR A 41 4.53 10.92 6.02
C THR A 41 4.30 11.31 4.56
N PRO A 42 4.13 10.34 3.66
CA PRO A 42 3.86 10.69 2.26
C PRO A 42 2.53 11.41 2.13
N ASP A 43 2.42 12.27 1.12
CA ASP A 43 1.13 12.88 0.82
C ASP A 43 0.23 11.86 0.13
N LEU A 44 -1.00 12.25 -0.13
CA LEU A 44 -1.99 11.31 -0.66
C LEU A 44 -1.57 10.73 -2.01
N GLY A 45 -0.99 11.56 -2.87
CA GLY A 45 -0.54 11.08 -4.18
C GLY A 45 0.51 10.00 -4.06
N ASN A 46 1.47 10.20 -3.16
CA ASN A 46 2.51 9.21 -2.95
C ASN A 46 1.97 7.98 -2.24
N LEU A 47 1.02 8.16 -1.31
CA LEU A 47 0.38 7.01 -0.67
C LEU A 47 -0.34 6.15 -1.70
N SER A 48 -1.04 6.78 -2.64
CA SER A 48 -1.72 6.02 -3.70
C SER A 48 -0.73 5.26 -4.57
N ALA A 49 0.38 5.90 -4.92
CA ALA A 49 1.40 5.24 -5.73
C ALA A 49 2.00 4.04 -4.99
N LEU A 50 2.25 4.19 -3.70
CA LEU A 50 2.78 3.09 -2.89
C LEU A 50 1.77 1.94 -2.81
N ALA A 51 0.50 2.27 -2.56
CA ALA A 51 -0.53 1.24 -2.45
C ALA A 51 -0.66 0.49 -3.78
N ASP A 52 -0.62 1.21 -4.90
CA ASP A 52 -0.70 0.58 -6.20
C ASP A 52 0.49 -0.32 -6.46
N TYR A 53 1.68 0.17 -6.13
CA TYR A 53 2.88 -0.62 -6.38
C TYR A 53 2.89 -1.90 -5.56
N PHE A 54 2.51 -1.82 -4.28
CA PHE A 54 2.51 -2.99 -3.42
C PHE A 54 1.24 -3.82 -3.54
N VAL A 55 0.29 -3.36 -4.34
CA VAL A 55 -0.99 -4.05 -4.57
C VAL A 55 -1.72 -4.27 -3.25
N VAL A 56 -1.83 -3.22 -2.48
CA VAL A 56 -2.58 -3.23 -1.22
C VAL A 56 -3.53 -2.05 -1.22
N SER A 57 -4.52 -2.08 -0.34
CA SER A 57 -5.45 -0.97 -0.23
C SER A 57 -4.80 0.18 0.53
N LEU A 58 -5.33 1.39 0.34
CA LEU A 58 -4.88 2.53 1.13
C LEU A 58 -5.14 2.30 2.62
N ASP A 59 -6.26 1.69 2.95
CA ASP A 59 -6.56 1.40 4.35
C ASP A 59 -5.51 0.49 4.96
N TYR A 60 -5.09 -0.54 4.23
CA TYR A 60 -4.06 -1.40 4.76
C TYR A 60 -2.74 -0.64 4.89
N LEU A 61 -2.36 0.12 3.87
CA LEU A 61 -1.08 0.82 3.87
C LEU A 61 -1.01 1.83 4.99
N VAL A 62 -2.07 2.62 5.16
CA VAL A 62 -2.04 3.75 6.09
C VAL A 62 -2.39 3.31 7.51
N ARG A 63 -3.40 2.47 7.65
CA ARG A 63 -3.94 2.14 8.97
C ARG A 63 -3.73 0.70 9.37
N GLY A 64 -3.26 -0.14 8.47
CA GLY A 64 -3.03 -1.53 8.78
C GLY A 64 -4.29 -2.38 8.88
N ILE A 65 -5.39 -1.88 8.33
CA ILE A 65 -6.66 -2.58 8.39
C ILE A 65 -6.80 -3.44 7.14
N GLU A 66 -6.81 -4.75 7.32
CA GLU A 66 -6.92 -5.63 6.18
C GLU A 66 -8.32 -5.60 5.66
N PRO A 67 -8.51 -5.62 4.34
CA PRO A 67 -9.84 -5.63 3.80
C PRO A 67 -10.54 -6.91 4.20
N GLU A 68 -11.84 -6.82 4.39
CA GLU A 68 -12.60 -8.00 4.63
C GLU A 68 -12.48 -8.90 3.46
N LYS A 69 -12.38 -10.16 3.72
CA LYS A 69 -12.33 -11.07 2.65
C LYS A 69 -13.56 -10.97 1.89
N PRO A 70 -13.47 -10.67 0.72
CA PRO A 70 -14.63 -10.55 -0.06
C PRO A 70 -15.20 -11.85 -0.13
N ALA A 71 -15.55 -11.90 0.36
CA ALA A 71 -15.81 -12.98 0.28
C ALA A 71 -15.95 -13.26 -1.02
N ALA A 72 -15.43 -12.95 -0.94
CA ALA A 72 -15.53 -13.02 -1.59
C ALA A 72 -15.95 -12.68 -2.32
N PRO A 73 -16.06 -12.65 -2.76
CA PRO A 73 -16.57 -12.19 -3.26
C PRO A 73 -17.27 -11.95 -3.49
N SER A 74 -17.40 -11.80 -3.31
CA SER A 74 -18.09 -11.69 -3.33
C SER A 74 -18.74 -11.49 -3.70
N PRO A 75 -19.09 -11.78 -3.66
CA PRO A 75 -19.88 -11.74 -4.13
C PRO A 75 -20.49 -10.79 -4.38
N GLN A 76 -20.58 -10.35 -4.31
CA GLN A 76 -21.10 -9.68 -4.58
C GLN A 76 -20.84 -9.06 -5.37
N GLN A 77 -20.05 -9.23 -5.65
CA GLN A 77 -19.90 -9.19 -6.41
C GLN A 77 -20.09 -9.78 -7.03
N ALA A 78 -20.19 -10.30 -6.92
CA ALA A 78 -20.70 -11.00 -7.46
C ALA A 78 -21.76 -10.90 -7.62
N VAL A 79 -22.22 -10.75 -7.46
CA VAL A 79 -23.30 -10.78 -7.67
C VAL A 79 -23.79 -9.91 -8.28
N ILE A 80 -23.62 -9.59 -8.43
CA ILE A 80 -24.20 -9.16 -8.98
C ILE A 80 -24.36 -9.05 -9.83
N GLN A 81 -24.07 -9.72 -9.97
CA GLN A 81 -24.47 -10.02 -10.72
C GLN A 81 -25.10 -10.26 -10.97
N ASN A 82 -25.06 -10.63 -10.83
CA ASN A 82 -25.88 -11.15 -11.12
C ASN A 82 -26.75 -10.76 -11.16
N TYR A 83 -26.68 -10.63 -10.97
CA TYR A 83 -27.54 -10.51 -11.10
C TYR A 83 -28.03 -10.12 -11.44
N TYR A 84 -28.02 -10.25 -11.45
CA TYR A 84 -28.51 -10.27 -11.87
C TYR A 84 -28.85 -10.46 -12.03
N THR A 85 -28.59 -10.55 -11.95
CA THR A 85 -28.93 -11.06 -12.15
C THR A 85 -29.36 -11.13 -12.45
#